data_f19e9032916aaa3dda1bf7aa10d26fec
#
_entry.id   f19e9032916aaa3dda1bf7aa10d26fec
#
_cell.length_a   1.000
_cell.length_b   1.000
_cell.length_c   1.000
_cell.angle_alpha   90.00
_cell.angle_beta   90.00
_cell.angle_gamma   90.00
#
_symmetry.space_group_name_H-M   'P 1'
#
loop_
_entity.id
_entity.type
_entity.pdbx_description
1 polymer ?
#
loop_
_entity_poly.entity_id
_entity_poly.type
_entity_poly.pdbx_seq_one_letter_code
_entity_poly.pdbx_strand_id
1 'polypeptide(L)'
;MRGASTALSLAALLILSMLSSGCLALSIQREIIEDWREHPVHIDKEVTTGWSETFDTGATVESVIYQNETVIQFDETVSELTINFRAQFPYSSTIEELIGNDTNEIRYVEARLWQPNTKGEGDPFWEVRATKDHPLERFEWRTDFIIGDWILEVEARGYGVTAPVEQLSFHDHFDLYATITKPCVRFPQSHEPGECTFLSELND
;
A
#
# COMPACT_ATOMS: atom_id res chain seq x y z
N MET A 1 20.58 57.34 -57.65
CA MET A 1 19.56 56.34 -57.36
C MET A 1 20.10 54.95 -56.98
N ARG A 2 21.42 54.69 -57.02
CA ARG A 2 22.00 53.36 -56.64
C ARG A 2 22.16 53.11 -55.13
N GLY A 3 22.24 54.18 -54.31
CA GLY A 3 22.43 53.99 -52.82
C GLY A 3 21.21 53.63 -52.04
N ALA A 4 20.00 53.96 -52.46
CA ALA A 4 18.76 53.62 -51.76
C ALA A 4 18.39 52.17 -51.90
N SER A 5 18.70 51.53 -53.00
CA SER A 5 18.46 50.10 -53.24
C SER A 5 19.36 49.22 -52.37
N THR A 6 20.61 49.60 -52.19
CA THR A 6 21.56 48.86 -51.34
C THR A 6 21.23 48.99 -49.86
N ALA A 7 20.75 50.14 -49.41
CA ALA A 7 20.31 50.31 -48.01
C ALA A 7 19.06 49.53 -47.70
N LEU A 8 18.12 49.41 -48.63
CA LEU A 8 16.89 48.63 -48.47
C LEU A 8 17.18 47.14 -48.42
N SER A 9 18.14 46.66 -49.22
CA SER A 9 18.56 45.23 -49.18
C SER A 9 19.28 44.86 -47.89
N LEU A 10 20.12 45.74 -47.37
CA LEU A 10 20.79 45.53 -46.07
C LEU A 10 19.80 45.54 -44.90
N ALA A 11 18.81 46.44 -44.92
CA ALA A 11 17.77 46.45 -43.87
C ALA A 11 16.90 45.20 -43.92
N ALA A 12 16.54 44.71 -45.10
CA ALA A 12 15.78 43.48 -45.25
C ALA A 12 16.57 42.24 -44.77
N LEU A 13 17.88 42.16 -45.07
CA LEU A 13 18.76 41.12 -44.56
C LEU A 13 18.92 41.14 -43.04
N LEU A 14 19.01 42.29 -42.42
CA LEU A 14 19.06 42.45 -40.97
C LEU A 14 17.74 42.01 -40.29
N ILE A 15 16.61 42.37 -40.87
CA ILE A 15 15.30 41.93 -40.35
C ILE A 15 15.15 40.41 -40.48
N LEU A 16 15.57 39.82 -41.61
CA LEU A 16 15.50 38.38 -41.83
C LEU A 16 16.42 37.62 -40.85
N SER A 17 17.60 38.16 -40.55
CA SER A 17 18.53 37.54 -39.57
C SER A 17 18.01 37.64 -38.14
N MET A 18 17.31 38.70 -37.77
CA MET A 18 16.66 38.82 -36.45
C MET A 18 15.48 37.85 -36.29
N LEU A 19 14.70 37.61 -37.36
CA LEU A 19 13.60 36.64 -37.33
C LEU A 19 14.08 35.19 -37.27
N SER A 20 15.20 34.88 -37.92
CA SER A 20 15.78 33.51 -37.85
C SER A 20 16.49 33.22 -36.54
N SER A 21 17.07 34.19 -35.87
CA SER A 21 17.72 33.99 -34.56
C SER A 21 16.74 33.66 -33.44
N GLY A 22 15.48 34.10 -33.54
CA GLY A 22 14.43 33.74 -32.55
C GLY A 22 14.10 32.27 -32.53
N CYS A 23 14.05 31.58 -33.68
CA CYS A 23 13.79 30.14 -33.73
C CYS A 23 14.96 29.32 -33.20
N LEU A 24 16.20 29.73 -33.48
CA LEU A 24 17.39 29.04 -32.94
C LEU A 24 17.53 29.24 -31.44
N ALA A 25 17.24 30.44 -30.92
CA ALA A 25 17.26 30.70 -29.47
C ALA A 25 16.23 29.85 -28.73
N LEU A 26 15.01 29.71 -29.27
CA LEU A 26 13.97 28.84 -28.69
C LEU A 26 14.34 27.36 -28.72
N SER A 27 14.99 26.88 -29.78
CA SER A 27 15.47 25.50 -29.89
C SER A 27 16.56 25.22 -28.85
N ILE A 28 17.52 26.14 -28.70
CA ILE A 28 18.60 26.00 -27.70
C ILE A 28 18.05 26.07 -26.27
N GLN A 29 17.11 26.96 -26.02
CA GLN A 29 16.44 27.04 -24.70
C GLN A 29 15.68 25.76 -24.37
N ARG A 30 15.00 25.18 -25.35
CA ARG A 30 14.31 23.90 -25.18
C ARG A 30 15.28 22.80 -24.85
N GLU A 31 16.38 22.66 -25.58
CA GLU A 31 17.42 21.64 -25.32
C GLU A 31 18.02 21.81 -23.91
N ILE A 32 18.32 23.07 -23.50
CA ILE A 32 18.86 23.32 -22.15
C ILE A 32 17.82 22.96 -21.07
N ILE A 33 16.55 23.26 -21.28
CA ILE A 33 15.48 22.92 -20.31
C ILE A 33 15.25 21.42 -20.29
N GLU A 34 15.33 20.73 -21.43
CA GLU A 34 15.22 19.27 -21.51
C GLU A 34 16.41 18.58 -20.84
N ASP A 35 17.63 19.12 -20.97
CA ASP A 35 18.86 18.60 -20.35
C ASP A 35 18.85 18.81 -18.81
N TRP A 36 18.14 19.83 -18.33
CA TRP A 36 17.95 20.08 -16.89
C TRP A 36 16.81 19.27 -16.28
N ARG A 37 16.01 18.60 -17.07
CA ARG A 37 14.98 17.69 -16.57
C ARG A 37 15.63 16.47 -15.96
N GLU A 38 15.34 16.27 -14.69
CA GLU A 38 15.64 14.98 -14.06
C GLU A 38 14.87 13.87 -14.78
N HIS A 39 15.55 12.76 -15.04
CA HIS A 39 14.94 11.61 -15.70
C HIS A 39 13.93 10.93 -14.78
N PRO A 40 12.87 10.33 -15.34
CA PRO A 40 11.97 9.49 -14.58
C PRO A 40 12.74 8.37 -13.88
N VAL A 41 12.41 8.12 -12.63
CA VAL A 41 13.05 7.08 -11.81
C VAL A 41 12.05 5.97 -11.54
N HIS A 42 12.44 4.73 -11.87
CA HIS A 42 11.67 3.55 -11.50
C HIS A 42 11.98 3.17 -10.05
N ILE A 43 10.95 3.02 -9.26
CA ILE A 43 11.03 2.62 -7.85
C ILE A 43 9.98 1.56 -7.56
N ASP A 44 10.22 0.71 -6.57
CA ASP A 44 9.22 -0.20 -6.05
C ASP A 44 8.51 0.48 -4.89
N LYS A 45 7.18 0.48 -4.92
CA LYS A 45 6.33 1.07 -3.90
C LYS A 45 5.50 0.00 -3.22
N GLU A 46 5.49 0.05 -1.90
CA GLU A 46 4.65 -0.79 -1.07
C GLU A 46 3.28 -0.16 -0.85
N VAL A 47 2.23 -0.97 -1.03
CA VAL A 47 0.85 -0.61 -0.73
C VAL A 47 0.37 -1.55 0.37
N THR A 48 0.11 -0.97 1.54
CA THR A 48 -0.30 -1.73 2.73
C THR A 48 -1.77 -1.49 3.03
N THR A 49 -2.48 -2.57 3.32
CA THR A 49 -3.86 -2.57 3.82
C THR A 49 -3.99 -3.56 4.98
N GLY A 50 -4.92 -3.32 5.88
CA GLY A 50 -5.12 -4.20 7.04
C GLY A 50 -5.68 -3.47 8.25
N TRP A 51 -5.59 -4.12 9.39
CA TRP A 51 -6.21 -3.66 10.63
C TRP A 51 -5.32 -3.91 11.84
N SER A 52 -5.46 -3.03 12.82
CA SER A 52 -4.94 -3.16 14.16
C SER A 52 -6.09 -2.88 15.11
N GLU A 53 -6.48 -3.86 15.91
CA GLU A 53 -7.65 -3.76 16.78
C GLU A 53 -7.31 -4.17 18.20
N THR A 54 -7.81 -3.39 19.15
CA THR A 54 -7.72 -3.67 20.58
C THR A 54 -9.12 -3.79 21.14
N PHE A 55 -9.44 -4.95 21.72
CA PHE A 55 -10.75 -5.20 22.29
C PHE A 55 -10.87 -4.50 23.64
N ASP A 56 -11.92 -3.72 23.83
CA ASP A 56 -12.25 -3.05 25.10
C ASP A 56 -13.77 -3.02 25.30
N THR A 57 -14.22 -3.55 26.42
CA THR A 57 -15.63 -3.54 26.84
C THR A 57 -15.86 -2.68 28.10
N GLY A 58 -14.88 -1.88 28.48
CA GLY A 58 -14.91 -1.11 29.72
C GLY A 58 -14.84 -2.01 30.95
N ALA A 59 -15.77 -1.86 31.87
CA ALA A 59 -15.78 -2.61 33.12
C ALA A 59 -16.53 -3.96 33.06
N THR A 60 -17.05 -4.35 31.88
CA THR A 60 -17.82 -5.61 31.72
C THR A 60 -16.95 -6.68 31.06
N VAL A 61 -17.13 -7.93 31.48
CA VAL A 61 -16.44 -9.08 30.87
C VAL A 61 -17.34 -9.67 29.79
N GLU A 62 -17.40 -9.00 28.65
CA GLU A 62 -18.17 -9.45 27.50
C GLU A 62 -17.25 -9.67 26.30
N SER A 63 -17.59 -10.60 25.42
CA SER A 63 -16.83 -10.77 24.19
C SER A 63 -17.28 -9.80 23.13
N VAL A 64 -16.32 -9.21 22.42
CA VAL A 64 -16.57 -8.41 21.22
C VAL A 64 -16.21 -9.24 20.00
N ILE A 65 -17.09 -9.22 19.03
CA ILE A 65 -16.86 -9.83 17.71
C ILE A 65 -16.45 -8.71 16.76
N TYR A 66 -15.33 -8.91 16.08
CA TYR A 66 -14.83 -8.05 15.03
C TYR A 66 -14.80 -8.84 13.72
N GLN A 67 -15.42 -8.30 12.68
CA GLN A 67 -15.41 -8.88 11.34
C GLN A 67 -15.16 -7.77 10.34
N ASN A 68 -14.19 -7.98 9.45
CA ASN A 68 -13.91 -7.02 8.40
C ASN A 68 -13.30 -7.73 7.19
N GLU A 69 -13.48 -7.10 6.02
CA GLU A 69 -12.87 -7.55 4.78
C GLU A 69 -12.43 -6.36 3.93
N THR A 70 -11.41 -6.56 3.11
CA THR A 70 -10.94 -5.57 2.16
C THR A 70 -10.46 -6.23 0.89
N VAL A 71 -10.59 -5.49 -0.21
CA VAL A 71 -10.12 -5.93 -1.52
C VAL A 71 -8.72 -5.42 -1.75
N ILE A 72 -7.84 -6.30 -2.22
CA ILE A 72 -6.49 -5.98 -2.66
C ILE A 72 -6.41 -6.28 -4.16
N GLN A 73 -6.21 -5.25 -4.97
CA GLN A 73 -6.12 -5.41 -6.42
C GLN A 73 -4.74 -5.86 -6.85
N PHE A 74 -4.68 -7.04 -7.46
CA PHE A 74 -3.48 -7.59 -8.07
C PHE A 74 -3.56 -7.43 -9.59
N ASP A 75 -2.60 -6.71 -10.14
CA ASP A 75 -2.34 -6.60 -11.58
C ASP A 75 -1.06 -7.36 -11.95
N GLU A 76 -0.70 -7.34 -13.23
CA GLU A 76 0.50 -8.02 -13.75
C GLU A 76 1.81 -7.47 -13.20
N THR A 77 1.79 -6.32 -12.51
CA THR A 77 2.98 -5.66 -12.00
C THR A 77 3.31 -6.01 -10.55
N VAL A 78 2.40 -6.69 -9.83
CA VAL A 78 2.64 -7.08 -8.43
C VAL A 78 3.77 -8.10 -8.36
N SER A 79 4.86 -7.73 -7.70
CA SER A 79 6.08 -8.55 -7.60
C SER A 79 6.21 -9.31 -6.28
N GLU A 80 5.59 -8.80 -5.22
CA GLU A 80 5.70 -9.36 -3.87
C GLU A 80 4.41 -9.14 -3.08
N LEU A 81 4.06 -10.13 -2.28
CA LEU A 81 3.04 -10.05 -1.24
C LEU A 81 3.67 -10.39 0.10
N THR A 82 3.47 -9.53 1.07
CA THR A 82 3.86 -9.77 2.48
C THR A 82 2.63 -9.67 3.36
N ILE A 83 2.42 -10.65 4.25
CA ILE A 83 1.44 -10.58 5.32
C ILE A 83 2.16 -10.54 6.65
N ASN A 84 1.83 -9.57 7.48
CA ASN A 84 2.29 -9.48 8.86
C ASN A 84 1.09 -9.74 9.77
N PHE A 85 1.23 -10.74 10.63
CA PHE A 85 0.18 -11.13 11.57
C PHE A 85 0.74 -11.24 12.99
N ARG A 86 -0.01 -10.73 13.95
CA ARG A 86 0.26 -10.85 15.39
C ARG A 86 -1.07 -10.91 16.14
N ALA A 87 -1.15 -11.75 17.16
CA ALA A 87 -2.25 -11.73 18.11
C ALA A 87 -1.73 -11.81 19.55
N GLN A 88 -2.35 -11.07 20.45
CA GLN A 88 -2.00 -11.01 21.86
C GLN A 88 -3.25 -11.30 22.70
N PHE A 89 -3.14 -12.32 23.54
CA PHE A 89 -4.19 -12.79 24.41
C PHE A 89 -3.68 -12.87 25.85
N PRO A 90 -3.60 -11.74 26.58
CA PRO A 90 -3.12 -11.72 27.95
C PRO A 90 -3.87 -12.74 28.80
N TYR A 91 -3.16 -13.39 29.72
CA TYR A 91 -3.71 -14.42 30.63
C TYR A 91 -4.31 -15.66 29.97
N SER A 92 -3.97 -15.99 28.73
CA SER A 92 -4.50 -17.16 28.01
C SER A 92 -4.27 -18.47 28.79
N SER A 93 -3.10 -18.68 29.37
CA SER A 93 -2.79 -19.86 30.19
C SER A 93 -3.67 -19.99 31.44
N THR A 94 -3.95 -18.88 32.12
CA THR A 94 -4.81 -18.87 33.31
C THR A 94 -6.26 -19.16 32.95
N ILE A 95 -6.71 -18.67 31.81
CA ILE A 95 -8.06 -18.89 31.31
C ILE A 95 -8.23 -20.35 30.85
N GLU A 96 -7.23 -20.94 30.17
CA GLU A 96 -7.20 -22.34 29.80
C GLU A 96 -7.28 -23.27 31.04
N GLU A 97 -6.60 -22.93 32.12
CA GLU A 97 -6.67 -23.71 33.39
C GLU A 97 -8.06 -23.67 33.99
N LEU A 98 -8.81 -22.59 33.84
CA LEU A 98 -10.13 -22.38 34.42
C LEU A 98 -11.28 -22.97 33.59
N ILE A 99 -11.21 -22.89 32.27
CA ILE A 99 -12.32 -23.24 31.37
C ILE A 99 -12.01 -24.51 30.55
N GLY A 100 -10.76 -24.98 30.53
CA GLY A 100 -10.31 -26.09 29.69
C GLY A 100 -10.10 -25.68 28.25
N ASN A 101 -10.06 -26.66 27.33
CA ASN A 101 -9.77 -26.45 25.91
C ASN A 101 -10.88 -25.72 25.12
N ASP A 102 -12.01 -25.39 25.76
CA ASP A 102 -13.13 -24.67 25.13
C ASP A 102 -12.79 -23.18 24.84
N THR A 103 -11.60 -22.71 25.26
CA THR A 103 -11.11 -21.35 24.98
C THR A 103 -11.04 -21.04 23.49
N ASN A 104 -10.86 -22.06 22.64
CA ASN A 104 -10.74 -21.91 21.18
C ASN A 104 -11.99 -21.38 20.49
N GLU A 105 -13.17 -21.52 21.10
CA GLU A 105 -14.44 -21.01 20.58
C GLU A 105 -14.80 -19.64 21.15
N ILE A 106 -14.21 -19.31 22.29
CA ILE A 106 -14.56 -18.10 23.04
C ILE A 106 -13.69 -16.91 22.62
N ARG A 107 -12.45 -17.20 22.20
CA ARG A 107 -11.41 -16.20 22.03
C ARG A 107 -10.48 -16.62 20.88
N TYR A 108 -10.49 -15.87 19.79
CA TYR A 108 -9.70 -16.20 18.60
C TYR A 108 -9.52 -14.99 17.69
N VAL A 109 -8.50 -15.05 16.85
CA VAL A 109 -8.36 -14.23 15.65
C VAL A 109 -8.10 -15.19 14.49
N GLU A 110 -8.93 -15.12 13.48
CA GLU A 110 -8.83 -15.91 12.26
C GLU A 110 -8.73 -14.94 11.07
N ALA A 111 -7.68 -15.11 10.29
CA ALA A 111 -7.43 -14.29 9.11
C ALA A 111 -7.22 -15.16 7.89
N ARG A 112 -7.78 -14.76 6.75
CA ARG A 112 -7.72 -15.47 5.48
C ARG A 112 -7.44 -14.51 4.34
N LEU A 113 -6.68 -14.98 3.37
CA LEU A 113 -6.51 -14.33 2.08
C LEU A 113 -7.05 -15.23 0.99
N TRP A 114 -8.00 -14.72 0.23
CA TRP A 114 -8.67 -15.41 -0.85
C TRP A 114 -8.19 -14.93 -2.21
N GLN A 115 -7.93 -15.87 -3.10
CA GLN A 115 -7.70 -15.56 -4.51
C GLN A 115 -9.01 -15.08 -5.20
N PRO A 116 -8.89 -14.43 -6.37
CA PRO A 116 -10.07 -14.02 -7.12
C PRO A 116 -11.05 -15.19 -7.36
N ASN A 117 -12.31 -14.98 -7.02
CA ASN A 117 -13.42 -15.93 -7.20
C ASN A 117 -13.32 -17.26 -6.42
N THR A 118 -12.45 -17.37 -5.40
CA THR A 118 -12.35 -18.60 -4.59
C THR A 118 -13.07 -18.52 -3.25
N LYS A 119 -13.48 -17.34 -2.82
CA LYS A 119 -14.15 -17.16 -1.53
C LYS A 119 -15.48 -17.93 -1.50
N GLY A 120 -15.59 -18.88 -0.56
CA GLY A 120 -16.77 -19.72 -0.36
C GLY A 120 -16.83 -20.99 -1.21
N GLU A 121 -15.94 -21.18 -2.17
CA GLU A 121 -15.94 -22.36 -3.07
C GLU A 121 -14.63 -23.19 -3.02
N GLY A 122 -13.63 -22.74 -2.26
CA GLY A 122 -12.34 -23.39 -2.20
C GLY A 122 -11.58 -23.12 -0.89
N ASP A 123 -10.31 -23.50 -0.89
CA ASP A 123 -9.40 -23.21 0.20
C ASP A 123 -8.80 -21.80 0.04
N PRO A 124 -8.60 -21.06 1.14
CA PRO A 124 -7.91 -19.78 1.08
C PRO A 124 -6.45 -19.96 0.61
N PHE A 125 -5.90 -18.95 -0.04
CA PHE A 125 -4.48 -18.92 -0.41
C PHE A 125 -3.58 -18.94 0.83
N TRP A 126 -4.00 -18.25 1.87
CA TRP A 126 -3.35 -18.21 3.17
C TRP A 126 -4.40 -18.11 4.27
N GLU A 127 -4.14 -18.80 5.37
CA GLU A 127 -5.00 -18.79 6.55
C GLU A 127 -4.14 -18.89 7.81
N VAL A 128 -4.57 -18.19 8.85
CA VAL A 128 -4.03 -18.32 10.20
C VAL A 128 -5.17 -18.22 11.21
N ARG A 129 -5.11 -19.04 12.25
CA ARG A 129 -6.01 -18.95 13.41
C ARG A 129 -5.19 -18.94 14.69
N ALA A 130 -5.31 -17.88 15.46
CA ALA A 130 -4.68 -17.74 16.77
C ALA A 130 -5.74 -17.76 17.87
N THR A 131 -5.52 -18.59 18.89
CA THR A 131 -6.37 -18.69 20.10
C THR A 131 -5.59 -18.39 21.37
N LYS A 132 -4.29 -18.16 21.24
CA LYS A 132 -3.33 -17.76 22.26
C LYS A 132 -2.31 -16.82 21.65
N ASP A 133 -1.44 -16.26 22.47
CA ASP A 133 -0.38 -15.36 21.99
C ASP A 133 0.32 -15.92 20.75
N HIS A 134 0.23 -15.17 19.66
CA HIS A 134 0.90 -15.43 18.41
C HIS A 134 1.89 -14.30 18.16
N PRO A 135 3.20 -14.56 18.19
CA PRO A 135 4.20 -13.53 17.96
C PRO A 135 4.04 -12.94 16.56
N LEU A 136 4.62 -11.76 16.34
CA LEU A 136 4.64 -11.18 14.99
C LEU A 136 5.31 -12.17 14.03
N GLU A 137 4.54 -12.64 13.07
CA GLU A 137 4.99 -13.51 12.00
C GLU A 137 4.82 -12.82 10.66
N ARG A 138 5.84 -12.95 9.80
CA ARG A 138 5.87 -12.41 8.46
C ARG A 138 5.85 -13.55 7.46
N PHE A 139 4.85 -13.55 6.60
CA PHE A 139 4.71 -14.44 5.47
C PHE A 139 5.02 -13.67 4.20
N GLU A 140 5.84 -14.22 3.33
CA GLU A 140 6.32 -13.54 2.12
C GLU A 140 6.24 -14.46 0.91
N TRP A 141 5.68 -13.95 -0.18
CA TRP A 141 5.58 -14.65 -1.46
C TRP A 141 6.09 -13.75 -2.57
N ARG A 142 6.92 -14.35 -3.43
CA ARG A 142 7.44 -13.77 -4.67
C ARG A 142 7.20 -14.76 -5.79
N THR A 143 6.04 -14.70 -6.38
CA THR A 143 5.57 -15.64 -7.40
C THR A 143 4.72 -14.89 -8.39
N ASP A 144 4.34 -15.54 -9.48
CA ASP A 144 3.33 -15.02 -10.38
C ASP A 144 1.97 -15.10 -9.70
N PHE A 145 1.38 -13.97 -9.39
CA PHE A 145 0.08 -13.87 -8.75
C PHE A 145 -1.04 -13.91 -9.77
N ILE A 146 -2.18 -14.49 -9.39
CA ILE A 146 -3.40 -14.43 -10.20
C ILE A 146 -3.91 -12.98 -10.19
N ILE A 147 -4.09 -12.40 -11.38
CA ILE A 147 -4.61 -11.04 -11.56
C ILE A 147 -6.08 -11.00 -11.15
N GLY A 148 -6.45 -9.96 -10.43
CA GLY A 148 -7.82 -9.71 -10.02
C GLY A 148 -7.95 -9.23 -8.58
N ASP A 149 -9.17 -9.24 -8.08
CA ASP A 149 -9.52 -8.79 -6.74
C ASP A 149 -9.32 -9.91 -5.73
N TRP A 150 -8.28 -9.79 -4.94
CA TRP A 150 -8.03 -10.65 -3.78
C TRP A 150 -8.76 -10.09 -2.57
N ILE A 151 -9.27 -10.96 -1.69
CA ILE A 151 -10.02 -10.56 -0.50
C ILE A 151 -9.23 -10.96 0.73
N LEU A 152 -8.79 -9.95 1.51
CA LEU A 152 -8.29 -10.16 2.86
C LEU A 152 -9.45 -10.07 3.83
N GLU A 153 -9.61 -11.10 4.67
CA GLU A 153 -10.71 -11.23 5.62
C GLU A 153 -10.16 -11.48 7.01
N VAL A 154 -10.80 -10.90 8.00
CA VAL A 154 -10.52 -11.19 9.41
C VAL A 154 -11.82 -11.38 10.17
N GLU A 155 -11.84 -12.42 10.98
CA GLU A 155 -12.86 -12.66 12.00
C GLU A 155 -12.16 -12.85 13.35
N ALA A 156 -12.57 -12.06 14.33
CA ALA A 156 -11.96 -12.13 15.66
C ALA A 156 -13.01 -12.03 16.75
N ARG A 157 -12.76 -12.72 17.83
CA ARG A 157 -13.53 -12.64 19.06
C ARG A 157 -12.56 -12.43 20.21
N GLY A 158 -12.70 -11.33 20.90
CA GLY A 158 -11.77 -10.93 21.94
C GLY A 158 -12.47 -10.34 23.15
N TYR A 159 -11.69 -10.14 24.19
CA TYR A 159 -12.10 -9.54 25.44
C TYR A 159 -11.16 -8.38 25.78
N GLY A 160 -11.71 -7.37 26.44
CA GLY A 160 -10.93 -6.30 27.02
C GLY A 160 -11.65 -5.74 28.22
N VAL A 161 -10.95 -5.63 29.33
CA VAL A 161 -11.50 -5.09 30.57
C VAL A 161 -10.61 -3.96 31.06
N THR A 162 -11.22 -2.80 31.23
CA THR A 162 -10.59 -1.65 31.89
C THR A 162 -11.06 -1.60 33.33
N ALA A 163 -10.23 -2.03 34.26
CA ALA A 163 -10.51 -2.02 35.69
C ALA A 163 -10.05 -0.71 36.32
N PRO A 164 -10.69 -0.27 37.47
CA PRO A 164 -10.23 0.88 38.22
C PRO A 164 -8.80 0.74 38.77
N VAL A 165 -8.33 -0.50 38.91
CA VAL A 165 -6.95 -0.85 39.27
C VAL A 165 -6.27 -1.34 37.99
N GLU A 166 -5.29 -0.59 37.48
CA GLU A 166 -4.64 -0.82 36.20
C GLU A 166 -4.08 -2.24 36.05
N GLN A 167 -3.55 -2.83 37.13
CA GLN A 167 -2.99 -4.18 37.16
C GLN A 167 -4.03 -5.27 36.86
N LEU A 168 -5.32 -4.96 36.93
CA LEU A 168 -6.41 -5.89 36.64
C LEU A 168 -7.00 -5.67 35.23
N SER A 169 -6.49 -4.67 34.51
CA SER A 169 -6.89 -4.41 33.14
C SER A 169 -6.15 -5.34 32.19
N PHE A 170 -6.88 -5.86 31.19
CA PHE A 170 -6.29 -6.63 30.10
C PHE A 170 -7.09 -6.40 28.82
N HIS A 171 -6.42 -6.48 27.68
CA HIS A 171 -7.04 -6.28 26.38
C HIS A 171 -6.43 -7.26 25.39
N ASP A 172 -7.29 -7.97 24.69
CA ASP A 172 -6.89 -8.72 23.51
C ASP A 172 -6.58 -7.75 22.40
N HIS A 173 -5.62 -8.11 21.57
CA HIS A 173 -5.18 -7.26 20.49
C HIS A 173 -4.70 -8.10 19.31
N PHE A 174 -4.94 -7.61 18.09
CA PHE A 174 -4.30 -8.16 16.91
C PHE A 174 -3.87 -7.08 15.93
N ASP A 175 -2.84 -7.42 15.15
CA ASP A 175 -2.40 -6.70 13.97
C ASP A 175 -2.44 -7.65 12.78
N LEU A 176 -3.05 -7.23 11.70
CA LEU A 176 -3.08 -7.91 10.41
C LEU A 176 -2.85 -6.89 9.31
N TYR A 177 -1.77 -7.02 8.58
CA TYR A 177 -1.44 -6.16 7.45
C TYR A 177 -0.99 -7.00 6.26
N ALA A 178 -1.58 -6.74 5.11
CA ALA A 178 -1.11 -7.23 3.83
C ALA A 178 -0.46 -6.08 3.06
N THR A 179 0.73 -6.32 2.55
CA THR A 179 1.52 -5.35 1.78
C THR A 179 1.85 -5.97 0.43
N ILE A 180 1.49 -5.30 -0.65
CA ILE A 180 1.92 -5.66 -2.00
C ILE A 180 2.95 -4.66 -2.49
N THR A 181 3.94 -5.16 -3.25
CA THR A 181 4.97 -4.34 -3.88
C THR A 181 4.70 -4.24 -5.38
N LYS A 182 4.61 -3.00 -5.87
CA LYS A 182 4.38 -2.67 -7.27
C LYS A 182 5.44 -1.69 -7.77
N PRO A 183 5.93 -1.84 -9.02
CA PRO A 183 6.79 -0.85 -9.64
C PRO A 183 5.98 0.40 -9.99
N CYS A 184 6.59 1.54 -9.77
CA CYS A 184 6.05 2.84 -10.15
C CYS A 184 7.13 3.76 -10.70
N VAL A 185 6.72 4.80 -11.40
CA VAL A 185 7.61 5.82 -11.99
C VAL A 185 7.41 7.13 -11.27
N ARG A 186 8.49 7.65 -10.74
CA ARG A 186 8.53 9.01 -10.20
C ARG A 186 9.01 9.98 -11.27
N PHE A 187 8.22 10.98 -11.55
CA PHE A 187 8.57 12.12 -12.40
C PHE A 187 8.94 13.30 -11.48
N PRO A 188 10.23 13.62 -11.31
CA PRO A 188 10.69 14.58 -10.29
C PRO A 188 10.09 15.99 -10.42
N GLN A 189 9.62 16.37 -11.62
CA GLN A 189 9.03 17.68 -11.87
C GLN A 189 7.54 17.79 -11.49
N SER A 190 6.85 16.65 -11.34
CA SER A 190 5.40 16.57 -11.09
C SER A 190 5.01 15.87 -9.81
N HIS A 191 5.90 15.04 -9.26
CA HIS A 191 5.66 14.29 -8.04
C HIS A 191 6.39 14.90 -6.84
N GLU A 192 5.73 14.96 -5.72
CA GLU A 192 6.36 15.26 -4.44
C GLU A 192 7.27 14.09 -3.98
N PRO A 193 8.19 14.33 -3.03
CA PRO A 193 9.01 13.26 -2.46
C PRO A 193 8.14 12.12 -1.90
N GLY A 194 8.33 10.90 -2.42
CA GLY A 194 7.56 9.72 -2.03
C GLY A 194 6.33 9.42 -2.88
N GLU A 195 5.96 10.30 -3.81
CA GLU A 195 4.91 10.05 -4.78
C GLU A 195 5.46 9.43 -6.07
N CYS A 196 4.63 8.65 -6.75
CA CYS A 196 4.92 8.06 -8.05
C CYS A 196 3.61 7.57 -8.70
N THR A 197 3.62 7.38 -10.01
CA THR A 197 2.53 6.77 -10.77
C THR A 197 2.84 5.29 -11.00
N PHE A 198 1.90 4.39 -10.67
CA PHE A 198 2.08 2.96 -10.91
C PHE A 198 2.16 2.65 -12.41
N LEU A 199 2.95 1.63 -12.76
CA LEU A 199 3.10 1.24 -14.17
C LEU A 199 1.79 0.77 -14.79
N SER A 200 0.90 0.15 -14.01
CA SER A 200 -0.44 -0.24 -14.44
C SER A 200 -1.29 0.95 -14.89
N GLU A 201 -1.12 2.12 -14.28
CA GLU A 201 -1.86 3.36 -14.61
C GLU A 201 -1.30 4.08 -15.83
N LEU A 202 -0.07 3.77 -16.26
CA LEU A 202 0.56 4.39 -17.44
C LEU A 202 0.22 3.67 -18.74
N ASN A 203 -0.35 2.46 -18.67
CA ASN A 203 -0.68 1.63 -19.82
C ASN A 203 -2.17 1.71 -20.22
N ASP A 204 -2.98 2.42 -19.46
CA ASP A 204 -4.39 2.72 -19.75
C ASP A 204 -4.50 4.04 -20.56
#